data_66c5167ad28cb7fcca05950f25439841
#
_entry.id   66c5167ad28cb7fcca05950f25439841
#
_cell.length_a   1.000
_cell.length_b   1.000
_cell.length_c   1.000
_cell.angle_alpha   90.00
_cell.angle_beta   90.00
_cell.angle_gamma   90.00
#
_symmetry.space_group_name_H-M   'P 1'
#
loop_
_entity.id
_entity.type
_entity.pdbx_description
1 polymer ?
#
loop_
_entity_poly.entity_id
_entity_poly.type
_entity_poly.pdbx_seq_one_letter_code
_entity_poly.pdbx_strand_id
1 'polypeptide(L)'
;MKEKQFWNRILEFAQERLTRSMYDFYAIQAELIKVEENVATIFLPRSEMEMVWEKQLKDIIVVAGFEIYDAEITPHYIFTKPQDTAVSQVEEATNSTLYDYSPKLASIPYSDTGLKEKYTFDNFIQGDGNVWAVSAALAVSEDLALTYNPLFIYGGPGLGKTHLLNAIGNEILKNIPDARVKYIPAESFINDFLEHLRLGEMEKFKKTYRSLDLLLIDDIQSLSGKKVATQEEFFNTFNVLHNNQKQIVLTSDRSPKHLEGLEERLVTRFSWGLTQNITPPDFETRIAILQSKTENLDYHFQSDTLEYLAGQFDSNVRELEGAINDITLIARVKKIKDITIDIAAEAIRARKQDVNQMLVIPIDKIQNEVGSFYGVSIKEIKGSRRLQNIVLARQVAMYLSRELTDNSLPKIGKEFGGKDHTTVIHAHAKIKSLIDEDDNLRLEIESIKKKIK
;
A
#
# COMPACT_ATOMS: atom_id res chain seq x y z
N MET A 1 -21.33 46.49 -10.11
CA MET A 1 -22.58 46.00 -9.48
C MET A 1 -23.04 44.72 -10.17
N LYS A 2 -23.08 44.68 -11.52
CA LYS A 2 -23.51 43.50 -12.32
C LYS A 2 -22.58 42.27 -12.11
N GLU A 3 -21.24 42.45 -12.04
CA GLU A 3 -20.30 41.34 -11.83
C GLU A 3 -20.53 40.62 -10.51
N LYS A 4 -20.80 41.35 -9.43
CA LYS A 4 -21.12 40.75 -8.13
C LYS A 4 -22.44 39.98 -8.13
N GLN A 5 -23.46 40.48 -8.87
CA GLN A 5 -24.72 39.77 -9.04
C GLN A 5 -24.53 38.50 -9.87
N PHE A 6 -23.76 38.58 -10.94
CA PHE A 6 -23.39 37.45 -11.81
C PHE A 6 -22.66 36.36 -11.02
N TRP A 7 -21.65 36.73 -10.25
CA TRP A 7 -20.89 35.78 -9.46
C TRP A 7 -21.76 35.10 -8.38
N ASN A 8 -22.57 35.89 -7.68
CA ASN A 8 -23.48 35.30 -6.68
C ASN A 8 -24.45 34.32 -7.31
N ARG A 9 -24.96 34.63 -8.53
CA ARG A 9 -25.86 33.75 -9.24
C ARG A 9 -25.22 32.43 -9.65
N ILE A 10 -23.97 32.49 -10.11
CA ILE A 10 -23.17 31.27 -10.38
C ILE A 10 -23.03 30.44 -9.12
N LEU A 11 -22.69 31.04 -7.98
CA LEU A 11 -22.52 30.34 -6.72
C LEU A 11 -23.82 29.70 -6.22
N GLU A 12 -24.99 30.36 -6.40
CA GLU A 12 -26.29 29.78 -6.10
C GLU A 12 -26.55 28.53 -6.95
N PHE A 13 -26.38 28.59 -8.25
CA PHE A 13 -26.53 27.44 -9.15
C PHE A 13 -25.52 26.32 -8.83
N ALA A 14 -24.31 26.67 -8.52
CA ALA A 14 -23.28 25.70 -8.12
C ALA A 14 -23.65 24.97 -6.82
N GLN A 15 -24.27 25.68 -5.86
CA GLN A 15 -24.74 25.11 -4.60
C GLN A 15 -25.89 24.11 -4.78
N GLU A 16 -26.77 24.38 -5.76
CA GLU A 16 -27.89 23.47 -6.11
C GLU A 16 -27.39 22.20 -6.83
N ARG A 17 -26.31 22.32 -7.60
CA ARG A 17 -25.83 21.26 -8.50
C ARG A 17 -24.74 20.37 -7.89
N LEU A 18 -23.90 20.92 -7.01
CA LEU A 18 -22.79 20.21 -6.38
C LEU A 18 -23.18 19.69 -5.00
N THR A 19 -22.56 18.59 -4.57
CA THR A 19 -22.63 18.20 -3.16
C THR A 19 -21.97 19.26 -2.29
N ARG A 20 -22.34 19.35 -1.01
CA ARG A 20 -21.80 20.37 -0.10
C ARG A 20 -20.26 20.37 -0.07
N SER A 21 -19.65 19.19 -0.05
CA SER A 21 -18.18 19.06 -0.07
C SER A 21 -17.55 19.54 -1.38
N MET A 22 -18.19 19.26 -2.52
CA MET A 22 -17.74 19.75 -3.83
C MET A 22 -17.92 21.26 -3.96
N TYR A 23 -19.03 21.80 -3.47
CA TYR A 23 -19.29 23.23 -3.48
C TYR A 23 -18.24 23.99 -2.66
N ASP A 24 -17.96 23.54 -1.43
CA ASP A 24 -16.97 24.16 -0.56
C ASP A 24 -15.55 24.10 -1.16
N PHE A 25 -15.24 23.05 -1.90
CA PHE A 25 -13.92 22.83 -2.48
C PHE A 25 -13.73 23.51 -3.84
N TYR A 26 -14.70 23.42 -4.75
CA TYR A 26 -14.55 23.90 -6.13
C TYR A 26 -15.16 25.25 -6.39
N ALA A 27 -16.27 25.63 -5.72
CA ALA A 27 -16.97 26.88 -6.00
C ALA A 27 -16.58 28.03 -5.09
N ILE A 28 -16.48 27.80 -3.76
CA ILE A 28 -16.13 28.87 -2.80
C ILE A 28 -14.70 29.39 -2.96
N GLN A 29 -13.77 28.54 -3.40
CA GLN A 29 -12.36 28.94 -3.55
C GLN A 29 -12.08 29.69 -4.84
N ALA A 30 -12.98 29.65 -5.80
CA ALA A 30 -12.86 30.38 -7.05
C ALA A 30 -13.30 31.85 -6.87
N GLU A 31 -12.73 32.74 -7.67
CA GLU A 31 -13.06 34.17 -7.66
C GLU A 31 -13.29 34.69 -9.08
N LEU A 32 -14.33 35.49 -9.28
CA LEU A 32 -14.49 36.25 -10.50
C LEU A 32 -13.56 37.47 -10.47
N ILE A 33 -12.65 37.56 -11.42
CA ILE A 33 -11.73 38.70 -11.54
C ILE A 33 -12.39 39.84 -12.32
N LYS A 34 -12.98 39.55 -13.50
CA LYS A 34 -13.67 40.53 -14.36
C LYS A 34 -14.56 39.86 -15.39
N VAL A 35 -15.46 40.63 -15.97
CA VAL A 35 -16.23 40.25 -17.14
C VAL A 35 -16.04 41.31 -18.20
N GLU A 36 -15.39 40.98 -19.33
CA GLU A 36 -15.11 41.88 -20.45
C GLU A 36 -15.40 41.15 -21.78
N GLU A 37 -15.97 41.83 -22.74
CA GLU A 37 -16.22 41.30 -24.09
C GLU A 37 -16.89 39.90 -24.12
N ASN A 38 -17.85 39.68 -23.21
CA ASN A 38 -18.55 38.39 -23.02
C ASN A 38 -17.67 37.23 -22.52
N VAL A 39 -16.50 37.55 -21.94
CA VAL A 39 -15.62 36.59 -21.30
C VAL A 39 -15.56 36.85 -19.80
N ALA A 40 -15.88 35.85 -18.99
CA ALA A 40 -15.70 35.88 -17.54
C ALA A 40 -14.33 35.29 -17.17
N THR A 41 -13.44 36.13 -16.74
CA THR A 41 -12.12 35.68 -16.22
C THR A 41 -12.30 35.25 -14.76
N ILE A 42 -12.14 33.93 -14.55
CA ILE A 42 -12.32 33.29 -13.24
C ILE A 42 -10.97 32.79 -12.75
N PHE A 43 -10.57 33.24 -11.58
CA PHE A 43 -9.38 32.73 -10.90
C PHE A 43 -9.73 31.42 -10.21
N LEU A 44 -8.97 30.38 -10.54
CA LEU A 44 -9.01 29.07 -9.89
C LEU A 44 -7.67 28.89 -9.14
N PRO A 45 -7.66 28.69 -7.81
CA PRO A 45 -6.42 28.51 -7.06
C PRO A 45 -5.62 27.28 -7.49
N ARG A 46 -6.22 26.33 -8.20
CA ARG A 46 -5.62 25.06 -8.62
C ARG A 46 -6.09 24.66 -10.02
N SER A 47 -5.17 24.13 -10.82
CA SER A 47 -5.43 23.69 -12.20
C SER A 47 -6.44 22.54 -12.29
N GLU A 48 -6.49 21.65 -11.28
CA GLU A 48 -7.45 20.52 -11.27
C GLU A 48 -8.91 20.99 -11.15
N MET A 49 -9.14 22.21 -10.66
CA MET A 49 -10.50 22.78 -10.58
C MET A 49 -11.08 23.04 -11.97
N GLU A 50 -10.25 23.33 -12.97
CA GLU A 50 -10.65 23.62 -14.34
C GLU A 50 -11.55 22.53 -14.93
N MET A 51 -11.19 21.26 -14.71
CA MET A 51 -11.98 20.14 -15.23
C MET A 51 -13.42 20.11 -14.68
N VAL A 52 -13.59 20.44 -13.40
CA VAL A 52 -14.94 20.48 -12.78
C VAL A 52 -15.70 21.70 -13.28
N TRP A 53 -15.05 22.86 -13.38
CA TRP A 53 -15.63 24.08 -13.90
C TRP A 53 -16.03 23.92 -15.37
N GLU A 54 -15.20 23.33 -16.21
CA GLU A 54 -15.48 23.13 -17.63
C GLU A 54 -16.57 22.07 -17.87
N LYS A 55 -16.58 20.96 -17.10
CA LYS A 55 -17.53 19.87 -17.34
C LYS A 55 -18.86 20.00 -16.59
N GLN A 56 -18.87 20.62 -15.41
CA GLN A 56 -20.06 20.62 -14.54
C GLN A 56 -20.64 22.02 -14.29
N LEU A 57 -19.83 23.08 -14.42
CA LEU A 57 -20.26 24.43 -14.07
C LEU A 57 -20.28 25.41 -15.26
N LYS A 58 -19.77 25.03 -16.43
CA LYS A 58 -19.71 25.89 -17.62
C LYS A 58 -21.11 26.37 -18.09
N ASP A 59 -22.05 25.45 -18.12
CA ASP A 59 -23.45 25.76 -18.53
C ASP A 59 -24.13 26.70 -17.56
N ILE A 60 -23.89 26.68 -16.26
CA ILE A 60 -24.45 27.63 -15.30
C ILE A 60 -23.86 29.03 -15.46
N ILE A 61 -22.60 29.14 -15.93
CA ILE A 61 -21.98 30.45 -16.27
C ILE A 61 -22.72 31.07 -17.45
N VAL A 62 -23.01 30.28 -18.48
CA VAL A 62 -23.77 30.72 -19.65
C VAL A 62 -25.17 31.14 -19.25
N VAL A 63 -25.87 30.35 -18.42
CA VAL A 63 -27.24 30.68 -17.94
C VAL A 63 -27.23 31.97 -17.12
N ALA A 64 -26.31 32.12 -16.17
CA ALA A 64 -26.18 33.35 -15.38
C ALA A 64 -25.81 34.56 -16.26
N GLY A 65 -25.05 34.32 -17.34
CA GLY A 65 -24.71 35.35 -18.34
C GLY A 65 -25.97 35.91 -19.04
N PHE A 66 -26.83 35.04 -19.50
CA PHE A 66 -28.12 35.48 -20.10
C PHE A 66 -29.00 36.17 -19.07
N GLU A 67 -29.10 35.72 -17.82
CA GLU A 67 -29.91 36.34 -16.78
C GLU A 67 -29.45 37.75 -16.40
N ILE A 68 -28.16 38.03 -16.38
CA ILE A 68 -27.59 39.27 -15.82
C ILE A 68 -27.07 40.24 -16.91
N TYR A 69 -26.52 39.71 -18.01
CA TYR A 69 -25.89 40.49 -19.08
C TYR A 69 -26.71 40.49 -20.38
N ASP A 70 -27.71 39.61 -20.50
CA ASP A 70 -28.49 39.36 -21.73
C ASP A 70 -27.55 38.91 -22.89
N ALA A 71 -26.51 38.17 -22.54
CA ALA A 71 -25.48 37.71 -23.47
C ALA A 71 -24.90 36.35 -23.03
N GLU A 72 -24.38 35.58 -23.99
CA GLU A 72 -23.63 34.37 -23.71
C GLU A 72 -22.27 34.75 -23.15
N ILE A 73 -21.99 34.38 -21.89
CA ILE A 73 -20.72 34.60 -21.24
C ILE A 73 -19.93 33.31 -21.27
N THR A 74 -18.70 33.36 -21.83
CA THR A 74 -17.78 32.23 -21.85
C THR A 74 -16.73 32.33 -20.72
N PRO A 75 -16.42 31.26 -19.99
CA PRO A 75 -15.39 31.30 -18.96
C PRO A 75 -13.98 31.28 -19.56
N HIS A 76 -13.11 32.03 -18.94
CA HIS A 76 -11.65 31.94 -19.14
C HIS A 76 -11.01 31.75 -17.76
N TYR A 77 -10.34 30.63 -17.56
CA TYR A 77 -9.74 30.29 -16.27
C TYR A 77 -8.30 30.76 -16.19
N ILE A 78 -7.94 31.36 -15.07
CA ILE A 78 -6.58 31.79 -14.77
C ILE A 78 -6.14 31.20 -13.41
N PHE A 79 -4.87 30.84 -13.30
CA PHE A 79 -4.29 30.22 -12.09
C PHE A 79 -3.38 31.16 -11.31
N THR A 80 -3.16 32.39 -11.81
CA THR A 80 -2.37 33.43 -11.14
C THR A 80 -3.18 34.73 -11.15
N LYS A 81 -3.30 35.39 -9.99
CA LYS A 81 -4.01 36.68 -9.91
C LYS A 81 -3.22 37.79 -10.62
N PRO A 82 -3.86 38.70 -11.38
CA PRO A 82 -3.18 39.77 -12.13
C PRO A 82 -2.33 40.73 -11.29
N GLN A 83 -2.49 40.74 -9.97
CA GLN A 83 -1.71 41.61 -9.06
C GLN A 83 -0.34 41.01 -8.68
N ASP A 84 -0.09 39.75 -8.93
CA ASP A 84 1.19 39.10 -8.59
C ASP A 84 2.27 39.26 -9.67
N THR A 85 1.93 39.88 -10.83
CA THR A 85 2.87 40.10 -11.95
C THR A 85 3.52 41.49 -11.99
N ALA A 86 3.24 42.38 -11.04
CA ALA A 86 3.70 43.80 -11.10
C ALA A 86 4.77 44.18 -10.05
N VAL A 87 5.48 43.24 -9.44
CA VAL A 87 6.63 43.58 -8.57
C VAL A 87 7.80 42.63 -8.82
N SER A 88 8.51 42.89 -9.89
CA SER A 88 9.87 42.35 -10.06
C SER A 88 10.70 43.34 -10.84
N GLN A 89 10.94 44.51 -10.27
CA GLN A 89 12.16 45.32 -10.48
C GLN A 89 12.19 46.51 -9.50
N VAL A 90 13.34 46.63 -8.79
CA VAL A 90 13.85 47.81 -8.04
C VAL A 90 13.18 48.03 -6.67
N GLU A 91 13.84 47.68 -5.59
CA GLU A 91 14.67 48.52 -4.76
C GLU A 91 15.14 47.77 -3.49
N GLU A 92 16.45 47.68 -3.34
CA GLU A 92 17.10 47.57 -2.03
C GLU A 92 16.78 48.86 -1.24
N ALA A 93 16.21 48.74 -0.08
CA ALA A 93 16.59 49.35 1.17
C ALA A 93 15.43 49.55 2.16
N THR A 94 15.68 49.05 3.36
CA THR A 94 15.25 49.51 4.68
C THR A 94 13.81 49.21 5.18
N ASN A 95 13.91 48.51 6.31
CA ASN A 95 13.08 48.47 7.53
C ASN A 95 12.08 47.35 7.66
N SER A 96 12.59 46.26 8.26
CA SER A 96 12.41 45.86 9.68
C SER A 96 10.95 45.88 10.18
N THR A 97 10.39 44.75 10.43
CA THR A 97 10.20 44.18 11.77
C THR A 97 9.01 43.22 11.83
N LEU A 98 9.28 42.18 12.50
CA LEU A 98 8.42 41.09 12.98
C LEU A 98 8.43 39.83 12.11
N TYR A 99 9.64 39.33 11.88
CA TYR A 99 9.81 37.90 11.64
C TYR A 99 9.80 37.16 12.97
N ASP A 100 8.81 36.33 13.11
CA ASP A 100 8.83 35.25 14.09
C ASP A 100 10.10 34.42 13.85
N TYR A 101 11.09 34.63 14.72
CA TYR A 101 12.38 33.96 14.66
C TYR A 101 12.24 32.57 15.25
N SER A 102 11.49 31.69 14.54
CA SER A 102 11.65 30.27 14.75
C SER A 102 12.97 29.87 14.09
N PRO A 103 13.96 29.37 14.82
CA PRO A 103 15.21 28.94 14.21
C PRO A 103 14.90 27.88 13.17
N LYS A 104 15.23 28.10 11.88
CA LYS A 104 15.17 27.09 10.84
C LYS A 104 15.98 25.90 11.35
N LEU A 105 15.30 24.84 11.72
CA LEU A 105 15.94 23.58 12.07
C LEU A 105 16.71 23.11 10.84
N ALA A 106 17.96 22.68 11.02
CA ALA A 106 18.80 22.20 9.92
C ALA A 106 18.09 21.08 9.14
N SER A 107 18.26 21.06 7.81
CA SER A 107 17.79 19.98 6.95
C SER A 107 18.38 18.64 7.40
N ILE A 108 17.65 17.56 7.18
CA ILE A 108 18.12 16.20 7.45
C ILE A 108 19.00 15.78 6.26
N PRO A 109 20.26 15.34 6.48
CA PRO A 109 21.07 14.77 5.40
C PRO A 109 20.34 13.60 4.74
N TYR A 110 20.49 13.42 3.43
CA TYR A 110 19.84 12.32 2.69
C TYR A 110 20.12 10.94 3.31
N SER A 111 21.35 10.71 3.78
CA SER A 111 21.76 9.48 4.48
C SER A 111 20.88 9.16 5.70
N ASP A 112 20.32 10.16 6.35
CA ASP A 112 19.57 10.01 7.60
C ASP A 112 18.06 9.97 7.38
N THR A 113 17.62 10.21 6.14
CA THR A 113 16.20 10.13 5.75
C THR A 113 15.68 8.69 5.73
N GLY A 114 16.56 7.70 5.53
CA GLY A 114 16.23 6.29 5.33
C GLY A 114 15.71 5.96 3.92
N LEU A 115 15.62 6.94 3.02
CA LEU A 115 15.17 6.76 1.66
C LEU A 115 16.17 5.97 0.81
N LYS A 116 15.68 5.36 -0.26
CA LYS A 116 16.48 4.65 -1.28
C LYS A 116 16.34 5.37 -2.61
N GLU A 117 17.44 5.91 -3.14
CA GLU A 117 17.48 6.67 -4.39
C GLU A 117 16.89 5.94 -5.59
N LYS A 118 17.04 4.61 -5.63
CA LYS A 118 16.57 3.78 -6.74
C LYS A 118 15.04 3.72 -6.89
N TYR A 119 14.28 4.18 -5.91
CA TYR A 119 12.83 4.15 -5.95
C TYR A 119 12.29 5.53 -6.31
N THR A 120 11.91 5.71 -7.56
CA THR A 120 11.35 6.94 -8.12
C THR A 120 10.02 6.66 -8.80
N PHE A 121 9.25 7.69 -9.11
CA PHE A 121 8.04 7.54 -9.92
C PHE A 121 8.36 7.10 -11.35
N ASP A 122 9.50 7.54 -11.92
CA ASP A 122 9.90 7.22 -13.30
C ASP A 122 10.11 5.72 -13.52
N ASN A 123 10.56 4.99 -12.49
CA ASN A 123 10.78 3.55 -12.58
C ASN A 123 9.68 2.71 -11.88
N PHE A 124 8.57 3.35 -11.52
CA PHE A 124 7.37 2.68 -11.02
C PHE A 124 6.38 2.44 -12.16
N ILE A 125 6.18 1.20 -12.54
CA ILE A 125 5.27 0.87 -13.65
C ILE A 125 3.83 1.02 -13.19
N GLN A 126 3.12 1.93 -13.85
CA GLN A 126 1.71 2.19 -13.62
C GLN A 126 0.84 1.22 -14.42
N GLY A 127 -0.24 0.74 -13.81
CA GLY A 127 -1.28 -0.10 -14.42
C GLY A 127 -2.59 0.03 -13.65
N ASP A 128 -3.63 -0.66 -14.10
CA ASP A 128 -4.98 -0.54 -13.54
C ASP A 128 -5.04 -0.82 -12.02
N GLY A 129 -4.19 -1.75 -11.55
CA GLY A 129 -4.14 -2.15 -10.15
C GLY A 129 -3.54 -1.12 -9.20
N ASN A 130 -2.85 -0.08 -9.70
CA ASN A 130 -2.13 0.89 -8.86
C ASN A 130 -2.32 2.36 -9.27
N VAL A 131 -3.02 2.65 -10.38
CA VAL A 131 -3.17 4.00 -10.94
C VAL A 131 -3.65 5.02 -9.91
N TRP A 132 -4.62 4.67 -9.06
CA TRP A 132 -5.16 5.57 -8.05
C TRP A 132 -4.15 5.84 -6.91
N ALA A 133 -3.40 4.82 -6.52
CA ALA A 133 -2.35 4.98 -5.50
C ALA A 133 -1.19 5.84 -6.02
N VAL A 134 -0.80 5.68 -7.29
CA VAL A 134 0.23 6.51 -7.94
C VAL A 134 -0.24 7.95 -8.07
N SER A 135 -1.47 8.18 -8.55
CA SER A 135 -2.02 9.53 -8.68
C SER A 135 -2.12 10.25 -7.33
N ALA A 136 -2.55 9.54 -6.27
CA ALA A 136 -2.57 10.10 -4.92
C ALA A 136 -1.16 10.41 -4.39
N ALA A 137 -0.19 9.55 -4.67
CA ALA A 137 1.20 9.75 -4.27
C ALA A 137 1.84 10.96 -4.98
N LEU A 138 1.58 11.13 -6.28
CA LEU A 138 2.02 12.30 -7.05
C LEU A 138 1.41 13.59 -6.49
N ALA A 139 0.10 13.61 -6.25
CA ALA A 139 -0.58 14.77 -5.67
C ALA A 139 0.00 15.17 -4.30
N VAL A 140 0.34 14.19 -3.45
CA VAL A 140 1.02 14.44 -2.16
C VAL A 140 2.44 14.99 -2.36
N SER A 141 3.13 14.58 -3.43
CA SER A 141 4.49 15.04 -3.72
C SER A 141 4.55 16.48 -4.26
N GLU A 142 3.46 16.93 -4.91
CA GLU A 142 3.31 18.28 -5.43
C GLU A 142 2.90 19.26 -4.34
N ASP A 143 1.95 18.87 -3.46
CA ASP A 143 1.35 19.71 -2.42
C ASP A 143 1.40 19.04 -1.04
N LEU A 144 2.49 19.27 -0.31
CA LEU A 144 2.68 18.73 1.05
C LEU A 144 1.55 19.15 2.00
N ALA A 145 0.87 18.15 2.56
CA ALA A 145 -0.16 18.25 3.60
C ALA A 145 -1.45 19.03 3.23
N LEU A 146 -1.58 19.48 1.99
CA LEU A 146 -2.73 20.27 1.56
C LEU A 146 -3.86 19.38 1.00
N THR A 147 -3.50 18.32 0.27
CA THR A 147 -4.50 17.55 -0.50
C THR A 147 -4.99 16.32 0.25
N TYR A 148 -4.09 15.42 0.67
CA TYR A 148 -4.44 14.14 1.30
C TYR A 148 -3.54 13.87 2.51
N ASN A 149 -4.03 14.13 3.72
CA ASN A 149 -3.27 13.90 4.94
C ASN A 149 -4.11 13.24 6.05
N PRO A 150 -3.79 11.99 6.45
CA PRO A 150 -2.75 11.12 5.91
C PRO A 150 -3.09 10.53 4.53
N LEU A 151 -2.08 10.13 3.76
CA LEU A 151 -2.25 9.18 2.66
C LEU A 151 -1.97 7.77 3.19
N PHE A 152 -2.95 6.88 3.05
CA PHE A 152 -2.84 5.50 3.48
C PHE A 152 -2.90 4.55 2.28
N ILE A 153 -1.79 3.85 2.00
CA ILE A 153 -1.67 2.93 0.87
C ILE A 153 -1.65 1.50 1.41
N TYR A 154 -2.56 0.66 0.94
CA TYR A 154 -2.58 -0.73 1.38
C TYR A 154 -2.66 -1.70 0.19
N GLY A 155 -2.35 -2.97 0.47
CA GLY A 155 -2.38 -4.03 -0.54
C GLY A 155 -1.49 -5.19 -0.14
N GLY A 156 -1.58 -6.29 -0.86
CA GLY A 156 -0.80 -7.50 -0.63
C GLY A 156 0.72 -7.26 -0.56
N PRO A 157 1.50 -8.22 -0.07
CA PRO A 157 2.95 -8.12 -0.05
C PRO A 157 3.51 -8.08 -1.47
N GLY A 158 4.61 -7.32 -1.68
CA GLY A 158 5.32 -7.29 -2.96
C GLY A 158 4.63 -6.53 -4.10
N LEU A 159 3.63 -5.67 -3.81
CA LEU A 159 2.91 -4.87 -4.82
C LEU A 159 3.51 -3.46 -5.05
N GLY A 160 4.67 -3.15 -4.45
CA GLY A 160 5.34 -1.87 -4.68
C GLY A 160 5.04 -0.76 -3.66
N LYS A 161 4.34 -1.02 -2.54
CA LYS A 161 4.04 -0.03 -1.50
C LYS A 161 5.28 0.72 -1.00
N THR A 162 6.31 -0.02 -0.62
CA THR A 162 7.60 0.54 -0.18
C THR A 162 8.26 1.39 -1.27
N HIS A 163 8.15 0.98 -2.54
CA HIS A 163 8.66 1.74 -3.67
C HIS A 163 7.95 3.09 -3.75
N LEU A 164 6.62 3.08 -3.76
CA LEU A 164 5.81 4.28 -3.88
C LEU A 164 6.05 5.25 -2.70
N LEU A 165 6.21 4.71 -1.48
CA LEU A 165 6.54 5.49 -0.30
C LEU A 165 7.89 6.22 -0.44
N ASN A 166 8.92 5.52 -0.95
CA ASN A 166 10.23 6.12 -1.22
C ASN A 166 10.17 7.11 -2.39
N ALA A 167 9.39 6.83 -3.43
CA ALA A 167 9.23 7.73 -4.58
C ALA A 167 8.65 9.08 -4.15
N ILE A 168 7.64 9.09 -3.26
CA ILE A 168 7.11 10.33 -2.65
C ILE A 168 8.23 11.12 -1.95
N GLY A 169 9.01 10.46 -1.10
CA GLY A 169 10.09 11.11 -0.36
C GLY A 169 11.18 11.69 -1.26
N ASN A 170 11.58 10.93 -2.28
CA ASN A 170 12.60 11.35 -3.25
C ASN A 170 12.12 12.54 -4.09
N GLU A 171 10.87 12.53 -4.56
CA GLU A 171 10.31 13.63 -5.35
C GLU A 171 10.18 14.91 -4.53
N ILE A 172 9.76 14.80 -3.25
CA ILE A 172 9.69 15.96 -2.35
C ILE A 172 11.07 16.55 -2.09
N LEU A 173 12.11 15.74 -1.85
CA LEU A 173 13.46 16.24 -1.66
C LEU A 173 14.06 16.88 -2.93
N LYS A 174 13.65 16.40 -4.10
CA LYS A 174 14.02 17.00 -5.39
C LYS A 174 13.39 18.39 -5.55
N ASN A 175 12.12 18.55 -5.16
CA ASN A 175 11.37 19.80 -5.27
C ASN A 175 11.66 20.76 -4.12
N ILE A 176 11.87 20.25 -2.91
CA ILE A 176 12.11 21.00 -1.67
C ILE A 176 13.34 20.39 -0.96
N PRO A 177 14.57 20.76 -1.34
CA PRO A 177 15.80 20.16 -0.80
C PRO A 177 15.97 20.30 0.72
N ASP A 178 15.38 21.34 1.30
CA ASP A 178 15.44 21.63 2.74
C ASP A 178 14.32 20.91 3.53
N ALA A 179 13.43 20.17 2.88
CA ALA A 179 12.36 19.44 3.55
C ALA A 179 12.93 18.37 4.49
N ARG A 180 12.35 18.29 5.69
CA ARG A 180 12.75 17.32 6.70
C ARG A 180 11.94 16.05 6.51
N VAL A 181 12.47 15.13 5.74
CA VAL A 181 11.84 13.86 5.35
C VAL A 181 12.42 12.71 6.16
N LYS A 182 11.57 11.81 6.63
CA LYS A 182 12.01 10.56 7.23
C LYS A 182 11.14 9.39 6.77
N TYR A 183 11.80 8.40 6.17
CA TYR A 183 11.22 7.08 5.91
C TYR A 183 11.67 6.12 7.00
N ILE A 184 10.72 5.36 7.55
CA ILE A 184 11.03 4.35 8.56
C ILE A 184 9.99 3.20 8.51
N PRO A 185 10.42 1.93 8.58
CA PRO A 185 9.53 0.82 8.89
C PRO A 185 8.93 0.99 10.29
N ALA A 186 7.65 0.62 10.47
CA ALA A 186 6.99 0.73 11.77
C ALA A 186 7.71 -0.05 12.89
N GLU A 187 8.31 -1.19 12.56
CA GLU A 187 9.13 -1.95 13.52
C GLU A 187 10.35 -1.15 14.00
N SER A 188 11.01 -0.44 13.09
CA SER A 188 12.17 0.41 13.45
C SER A 188 11.75 1.61 14.30
N PHE A 189 10.57 2.21 14.04
CA PHE A 189 9.99 3.24 14.91
C PHE A 189 9.75 2.72 16.33
N ILE A 190 9.21 1.50 16.46
CA ILE A 190 9.00 0.84 17.76
C ILE A 190 10.32 0.67 18.50
N ASN A 191 11.35 0.17 17.82
CA ASN A 191 12.65 -0.09 18.41
C ASN A 191 13.33 1.22 18.86
N ASP A 192 13.26 2.25 18.04
CA ASP A 192 13.80 3.59 18.34
C ASP A 192 13.08 4.22 19.55
N PHE A 193 11.76 4.10 19.63
CA PHE A 193 11.00 4.53 20.80
C PHE A 193 11.42 3.80 22.08
N LEU A 194 11.54 2.48 22.04
CA LEU A 194 11.91 1.66 23.21
C LEU A 194 13.33 1.94 23.66
N GLU A 195 14.25 2.22 22.73
CA GLU A 195 15.62 2.60 23.04
C GLU A 195 15.68 3.94 23.76
N HIS A 196 15.05 4.98 23.20
CA HIS A 196 15.02 6.30 23.82
C HIS A 196 14.28 6.31 25.17
N LEU A 197 13.24 5.49 25.32
CA LEU A 197 12.54 5.32 26.60
C LEU A 197 13.47 4.72 27.64
N ARG A 198 14.23 3.67 27.28
CA ARG A 198 15.19 3.01 28.18
C ARG A 198 16.35 3.93 28.60
N LEU A 199 16.80 4.80 27.69
CA LEU A 199 17.87 5.75 27.95
C LEU A 199 17.40 7.03 28.66
N GLY A 200 16.09 7.23 28.84
CA GLY A 200 15.54 8.47 29.40
C GLY A 200 15.64 9.67 28.45
N GLU A 201 15.79 9.44 27.15
CA GLU A 201 16.06 10.46 26.13
C GLU A 201 14.82 10.79 25.26
N MET A 202 13.62 10.72 25.85
CA MET A 202 12.36 10.92 25.11
C MET A 202 12.25 12.28 24.40
N GLU A 203 12.91 13.32 24.90
CA GLU A 203 12.90 14.63 24.24
C GLU A 203 13.68 14.60 22.89
N LYS A 204 14.73 13.78 22.78
CA LYS A 204 15.44 13.57 21.51
C LYS A 204 14.55 12.87 20.50
N PHE A 205 13.87 11.80 20.95
CA PHE A 205 12.90 11.07 20.14
C PHE A 205 11.81 11.99 19.58
N LYS A 206 11.15 12.75 20.49
CA LYS A 206 10.11 13.71 20.08
C LYS A 206 10.63 14.76 19.11
N LYS A 207 11.83 15.29 19.36
CA LYS A 207 12.46 16.27 18.45
C LYS A 207 12.73 15.67 17.08
N THR A 208 13.18 14.41 16.99
CA THR A 208 13.43 13.72 15.72
C THR A 208 12.15 13.56 14.90
N TYR A 209 11.07 13.05 15.50
CA TYR A 209 9.88 12.69 14.75
C TYR A 209 8.86 13.82 14.60
N ARG A 210 8.72 14.71 15.61
CA ARG A 210 7.68 15.75 15.60
C ARG A 210 8.10 17.03 14.86
N SER A 211 9.35 17.10 14.42
CA SER A 211 9.88 18.23 13.65
C SER A 211 9.95 17.98 12.14
N LEU A 212 9.45 16.85 11.67
CA LEU A 212 9.47 16.48 10.26
C LEU A 212 8.45 17.28 9.45
N ASP A 213 8.74 17.50 8.18
CA ASP A 213 7.79 18.00 7.20
C ASP A 213 7.04 16.86 6.52
N LEU A 214 7.71 15.70 6.37
CA LEU A 214 7.13 14.47 5.82
C LEU A 214 7.56 13.26 6.64
N LEU A 215 6.60 12.51 7.14
CA LEU A 215 6.79 11.22 7.79
C LEU A 215 6.22 10.08 6.93
N LEU A 216 7.11 9.17 6.53
CA LEU A 216 6.80 7.99 5.73
C LEU A 216 6.96 6.74 6.59
N ILE A 217 5.86 6.07 6.93
CA ILE A 217 5.87 4.84 7.74
C ILE A 217 5.48 3.65 6.88
N ASP A 218 6.38 2.68 6.81
CA ASP A 218 6.14 1.44 6.08
C ASP A 218 5.67 0.33 7.02
N ASP A 219 4.73 -0.50 6.54
CA ASP A 219 4.22 -1.68 7.23
C ASP A 219 3.64 -1.37 8.63
N ILE A 220 2.70 -0.42 8.71
CA ILE A 220 2.08 0.07 9.95
C ILE A 220 1.40 -1.03 10.78
N GLN A 221 1.01 -2.16 10.16
CA GLN A 221 0.46 -3.33 10.86
C GLN A 221 1.41 -3.88 11.93
N SER A 222 2.70 -3.60 11.87
CA SER A 222 3.67 -3.99 12.89
C SER A 222 3.44 -3.30 14.26
N LEU A 223 2.67 -2.21 14.30
CA LEU A 223 2.21 -1.58 15.55
C LEU A 223 1.11 -2.39 16.24
N SER A 224 0.48 -3.35 15.55
CA SER A 224 -0.59 -4.17 16.11
C SER A 224 -0.10 -5.05 17.26
N GLY A 225 -0.98 -5.34 18.22
CA GLY A 225 -0.71 -6.24 19.32
C GLY A 225 -0.47 -5.52 20.68
N LYS A 226 0.32 -6.12 21.58
CA LYS A 226 0.46 -5.71 22.99
C LYS A 226 1.38 -4.48 23.23
N LYS A 227 1.46 -3.54 22.29
CA LYS A 227 2.40 -2.41 22.34
C LYS A 227 1.69 -1.09 22.68
N VAL A 228 0.87 -1.06 23.73
CA VAL A 228 0.02 0.08 24.08
C VAL A 228 0.83 1.39 24.20
N ALA A 229 1.93 1.40 24.93
CA ALA A 229 2.77 2.60 25.09
C ALA A 229 3.35 3.11 23.75
N THR A 230 3.71 2.20 22.85
CA THR A 230 4.21 2.58 21.51
C THR A 230 3.09 3.13 20.64
N GLN A 231 1.89 2.53 20.69
CA GLN A 231 0.73 3.03 19.96
C GLN A 231 0.32 4.42 20.46
N GLU A 232 0.40 4.66 21.76
CA GLU A 232 0.14 5.96 22.38
C GLU A 232 1.16 7.03 21.90
N GLU A 233 2.46 6.73 21.92
CA GLU A 233 3.47 7.67 21.43
C GLU A 233 3.36 7.93 19.92
N PHE A 234 3.04 6.88 19.14
CA PHE A 234 2.75 7.05 17.73
C PHE A 234 1.54 7.95 17.49
N PHE A 235 0.46 7.74 18.24
CA PHE A 235 -0.73 8.58 18.18
C PHE A 235 -0.42 10.05 18.52
N ASN A 236 0.40 10.29 19.54
CA ASN A 236 0.82 11.64 19.92
C ASN A 236 1.69 12.27 18.82
N THR A 237 2.62 11.52 18.25
CA THR A 237 3.48 11.99 17.14
C THR A 237 2.64 12.30 15.91
N PHE A 238 1.71 11.42 15.54
CA PHE A 238 0.75 11.62 14.45
C PHE A 238 -0.04 12.93 14.63
N ASN A 239 -0.64 13.13 15.82
CA ASN A 239 -1.43 14.32 16.08
C ASN A 239 -0.60 15.62 16.00
N VAL A 240 0.63 15.61 16.52
CA VAL A 240 1.50 16.79 16.44
C VAL A 240 1.84 17.13 14.98
N LEU A 241 2.17 16.14 14.18
CA LEU A 241 2.46 16.35 12.75
C LEU A 241 1.22 16.82 12.00
N HIS A 242 0.11 16.11 12.15
CA HIS A 242 -1.14 16.44 11.46
C HIS A 242 -1.66 17.84 11.82
N ASN A 243 -1.67 18.22 13.11
CA ASN A 243 -2.13 19.52 13.57
C ASN A 243 -1.22 20.66 13.08
N ASN A 244 0.09 20.39 12.86
CA ASN A 244 1.04 21.33 12.29
C ASN A 244 1.09 21.28 10.76
N GLN A 245 0.08 20.67 10.11
CA GLN A 245 0.00 20.54 8.65
C GLN A 245 1.27 19.90 8.04
N LYS A 246 1.82 18.88 8.71
CA LYS A 246 2.94 18.08 8.21
C LYS A 246 2.40 16.81 7.57
N GLN A 247 2.97 16.41 6.44
CA GLN A 247 2.49 15.28 5.68
C GLN A 247 2.83 13.95 6.35
N ILE A 248 1.85 13.05 6.36
CA ILE A 248 2.01 11.68 6.83
C ILE A 248 1.57 10.73 5.71
N VAL A 249 2.41 9.75 5.38
CA VAL A 249 2.08 8.67 4.45
C VAL A 249 2.34 7.35 5.12
N LEU A 250 1.37 6.44 5.06
CA LEU A 250 1.39 5.16 5.74
C LEU A 250 1.19 4.03 4.72
N THR A 251 1.89 2.92 4.90
CA THR A 251 1.58 1.69 4.15
C THR A 251 1.16 0.55 5.06
N SER A 252 0.39 -0.39 4.51
CA SER A 252 -0.05 -1.59 5.21
C SER A 252 -0.27 -2.77 4.26
N ASP A 253 -0.33 -3.98 4.82
CA ASP A 253 -0.77 -5.18 4.11
C ASP A 253 -2.29 -5.26 3.94
N ARG A 254 -3.06 -4.47 4.73
CA ARG A 254 -4.53 -4.45 4.76
C ARG A 254 -5.07 -3.06 5.06
N SER A 255 -6.36 -2.85 4.80
CA SER A 255 -7.02 -1.55 5.04
C SER A 255 -7.07 -1.20 6.54
N PRO A 256 -7.21 0.10 6.91
CA PRO A 256 -7.25 0.53 8.31
C PRO A 256 -8.28 -0.23 9.16
N LYS A 257 -9.45 -0.51 8.61
CA LYS A 257 -10.55 -1.21 9.29
C LYS A 257 -10.24 -2.68 9.65
N HIS A 258 -9.25 -3.28 8.98
CA HIS A 258 -8.82 -4.66 9.20
C HIS A 258 -7.51 -4.77 9.99
N LEU A 259 -7.05 -3.68 10.60
CA LEU A 259 -5.88 -3.66 11.48
C LEU A 259 -6.27 -4.08 12.90
N GLU A 260 -6.36 -5.38 13.11
CA GLU A 260 -6.67 -5.94 14.44
C GLU A 260 -5.55 -5.64 15.44
N GLY A 261 -5.89 -5.31 16.70
CA GLY A 261 -4.93 -5.04 17.78
C GLY A 261 -4.30 -3.64 17.76
N LEU A 262 -4.79 -2.75 16.88
CA LEU A 262 -4.56 -1.31 16.98
C LEU A 262 -5.69 -0.64 17.78
N GLU A 263 -5.35 0.43 18.50
CA GLU A 263 -6.34 1.26 19.17
C GLU A 263 -7.28 1.93 18.15
N GLU A 264 -8.59 1.95 18.46
CA GLU A 264 -9.63 2.49 17.57
C GLU A 264 -9.35 3.94 17.14
N ARG A 265 -8.76 4.74 18.04
CA ARG A 265 -8.36 6.12 17.74
C ARG A 265 -7.32 6.21 16.61
N LEU A 266 -6.37 5.26 16.51
CA LEU A 266 -5.41 5.20 15.40
C LEU A 266 -6.09 4.80 14.09
N VAL A 267 -6.95 3.78 14.12
CA VAL A 267 -7.72 3.34 12.95
C VAL A 267 -8.56 4.49 12.38
N THR A 268 -9.18 5.27 13.27
CA THR A 268 -9.95 6.46 12.90
C THR A 268 -9.06 7.51 12.22
N ARG A 269 -7.87 7.80 12.79
CA ARG A 269 -6.91 8.75 12.21
C ARG A 269 -6.41 8.32 10.84
N PHE A 270 -6.10 7.04 10.65
CA PHE A 270 -5.66 6.50 9.36
C PHE A 270 -6.73 6.61 8.28
N SER A 271 -8.00 6.60 8.68
CA SER A 271 -9.15 6.72 7.79
C SER A 271 -9.56 8.17 7.48
N TRP A 272 -8.97 9.18 8.12
CA TRP A 272 -9.34 10.59 7.94
C TRP A 272 -8.96 11.15 6.57
N GLY A 273 -7.78 10.77 6.07
CA GLY A 273 -7.28 11.20 4.78
C GLY A 273 -7.74 10.32 3.63
N LEU A 274 -6.86 10.13 2.65
CA LEU A 274 -7.14 9.28 1.51
C LEU A 274 -6.58 7.87 1.72
N THR A 275 -7.43 6.87 1.51
CA THR A 275 -7.03 5.45 1.57
C THR A 275 -7.08 4.85 0.17
N GLN A 276 -5.94 4.32 -0.31
CA GLN A 276 -5.81 3.72 -1.65
C GLN A 276 -5.35 2.27 -1.56
N ASN A 277 -5.98 1.42 -2.38
CA ASN A 277 -5.63 0.01 -2.52
C ASN A 277 -4.71 -0.21 -3.71
N ILE A 278 -3.71 -1.05 -3.54
CA ILE A 278 -2.91 -1.61 -4.65
C ILE A 278 -3.27 -3.07 -4.79
N THR A 279 -3.74 -3.46 -5.98
CA THR A 279 -4.08 -4.83 -6.34
C THR A 279 -2.97 -5.46 -7.19
N PRO A 280 -2.94 -6.79 -7.33
CA PRO A 280 -1.99 -7.46 -8.22
C PRO A 280 -2.05 -6.88 -9.65
N PRO A 281 -0.89 -6.72 -10.31
CA PRO A 281 -0.84 -6.19 -11.67
C PRO A 281 -1.50 -7.14 -12.67
N ASP A 282 -2.17 -6.59 -13.68
CA ASP A 282 -2.67 -7.33 -14.84
C ASP A 282 -1.51 -7.88 -15.69
N PHE A 283 -1.86 -8.66 -16.72
CA PHE A 283 -0.85 -9.36 -17.55
C PHE A 283 0.08 -8.37 -18.28
N GLU A 284 -0.47 -7.32 -18.86
CA GLU A 284 0.26 -6.29 -19.61
C GLU A 284 1.19 -5.49 -18.66
N THR A 285 0.70 -5.13 -17.51
CA THR A 285 1.51 -4.46 -16.48
C THR A 285 2.67 -5.35 -16.00
N ARG A 286 2.44 -6.67 -15.85
CA ARG A 286 3.53 -7.60 -15.49
C ARG A 286 4.60 -7.68 -16.56
N ILE A 287 4.22 -7.70 -17.86
CA ILE A 287 5.19 -7.65 -18.96
C ILE A 287 5.99 -6.36 -18.89
N ALA A 288 5.34 -5.21 -18.74
CA ALA A 288 6.02 -3.92 -18.63
C ALA A 288 6.99 -3.86 -17.44
N ILE A 289 6.61 -4.42 -16.28
CA ILE A 289 7.50 -4.55 -15.12
C ILE A 289 8.72 -5.42 -15.46
N LEU A 290 8.52 -6.57 -16.08
CA LEU A 290 9.60 -7.47 -16.47
C LEU A 290 10.54 -6.78 -17.47
N GLN A 291 10.02 -6.08 -18.48
CA GLN A 291 10.81 -5.30 -19.45
C GLN A 291 11.67 -4.26 -18.74
N SER A 292 11.07 -3.42 -17.90
CA SER A 292 11.79 -2.40 -17.13
C SER A 292 12.89 -2.99 -16.24
N LYS A 293 12.64 -4.15 -15.62
CA LYS A 293 13.60 -4.81 -14.72
C LYS A 293 14.74 -5.51 -15.46
N THR A 294 14.53 -5.88 -16.74
CA THR A 294 15.53 -6.57 -17.55
C THR A 294 16.33 -5.63 -18.47
N GLU A 295 15.82 -4.41 -18.73
CA GLU A 295 16.42 -3.44 -19.64
C GLU A 295 17.89 -3.08 -19.30
N ASN A 296 18.21 -2.98 -18.01
CA ASN A 296 19.54 -2.63 -17.51
C ASN A 296 20.43 -3.84 -17.18
N LEU A 297 20.02 -5.05 -17.57
CA LEU A 297 20.79 -6.27 -17.35
C LEU A 297 21.68 -6.57 -18.57
N ASP A 298 22.84 -7.15 -18.34
CA ASP A 298 23.76 -7.65 -19.39
C ASP A 298 23.21 -8.90 -20.12
N TYR A 299 21.91 -9.13 -20.09
CA TYR A 299 21.22 -10.30 -20.66
C TYR A 299 20.09 -9.85 -21.56
N HIS A 300 19.92 -10.54 -22.68
CA HIS A 300 18.85 -10.25 -23.64
C HIS A 300 17.67 -11.21 -23.40
N PHE A 301 16.57 -10.70 -22.89
CA PHE A 301 15.32 -11.45 -22.71
C PHE A 301 14.45 -11.31 -23.96
N GLN A 302 14.07 -12.43 -24.57
CA GLN A 302 13.14 -12.44 -25.70
C GLN A 302 11.72 -12.09 -25.23
N SER A 303 10.92 -11.46 -26.09
CA SER A 303 9.56 -11.01 -25.73
C SER A 303 8.65 -12.18 -25.29
N ASP A 304 8.72 -13.31 -25.99
CA ASP A 304 7.99 -14.52 -25.65
C ASP A 304 8.38 -15.11 -24.27
N THR A 305 9.64 -14.92 -23.89
CA THR A 305 10.15 -15.30 -22.56
C THR A 305 9.55 -14.42 -21.47
N LEU A 306 9.43 -13.10 -21.69
CA LEU A 306 8.80 -12.18 -20.75
C LEU A 306 7.30 -12.45 -20.61
N GLU A 307 6.61 -12.73 -21.70
CA GLU A 307 5.20 -13.15 -21.71
C GLU A 307 5.02 -14.47 -20.94
N TYR A 308 5.90 -15.45 -21.18
CA TYR A 308 5.89 -16.70 -20.42
C TYR A 308 6.05 -16.47 -18.93
N LEU A 309 7.00 -15.62 -18.51
CA LEU A 309 7.22 -15.27 -17.10
C LEU A 309 6.01 -14.56 -16.50
N ALA A 310 5.43 -13.59 -17.21
CA ALA A 310 4.22 -12.89 -16.79
C ALA A 310 3.03 -13.84 -16.60
N GLY A 311 2.94 -14.92 -17.38
CA GLY A 311 1.93 -15.96 -17.23
C GLY A 311 2.17 -16.93 -16.07
N GLN A 312 3.40 -17.05 -15.55
CA GLN A 312 3.73 -17.99 -14.46
C GLN A 312 3.49 -17.41 -13.06
N PHE A 313 3.46 -16.08 -12.91
CA PHE A 313 3.36 -15.37 -11.65
C PHE A 313 2.28 -14.30 -11.76
N ASP A 314 1.22 -14.42 -10.98
CA ASP A 314 0.05 -13.54 -10.97
C ASP A 314 -0.14 -12.78 -9.64
N SER A 315 0.60 -13.16 -8.61
CA SER A 315 0.33 -12.72 -7.24
C SER A 315 1.02 -11.41 -6.86
N ASN A 316 2.29 -11.24 -7.22
CA ASN A 316 3.07 -10.08 -6.79
C ASN A 316 4.36 -9.86 -7.61
N VAL A 317 4.88 -8.62 -7.54
CA VAL A 317 6.08 -8.18 -8.28
C VAL A 317 7.36 -8.81 -7.71
N ARG A 318 7.41 -9.15 -6.41
CA ARG A 318 8.61 -9.80 -5.82
C ARG A 318 8.87 -11.16 -6.42
N GLU A 319 7.83 -11.91 -6.80
CA GLU A 319 8.01 -13.19 -7.48
C GLU A 319 8.60 -13.03 -8.88
N LEU A 320 8.17 -12.00 -9.61
CA LEU A 320 8.76 -11.65 -10.92
C LEU A 320 10.24 -11.28 -10.78
N GLU A 321 10.59 -10.41 -9.83
CA GLU A 321 11.99 -10.04 -9.54
C GLU A 321 12.83 -11.26 -9.11
N GLY A 322 12.26 -12.12 -8.27
CA GLY A 322 12.92 -13.36 -7.87
C GLY A 322 13.19 -14.30 -9.06
N ALA A 323 12.23 -14.44 -9.97
CA ALA A 323 12.40 -15.25 -11.18
C ALA A 323 13.50 -14.69 -12.09
N ILE A 324 13.57 -13.36 -12.30
CA ILE A 324 14.66 -12.72 -13.06
C ILE A 324 16.01 -13.04 -12.41
N ASN A 325 16.13 -12.95 -11.10
CA ASN A 325 17.38 -13.24 -10.39
C ASN A 325 17.80 -14.70 -10.56
N ASP A 326 16.87 -15.66 -10.45
CA ASP A 326 17.17 -17.09 -10.64
C ASP A 326 17.62 -17.38 -12.08
N ILE A 327 16.92 -16.80 -13.06
CA ILE A 327 17.26 -16.91 -14.50
C ILE A 327 18.64 -16.34 -14.75
N THR A 328 18.95 -15.16 -14.22
CA THR A 328 20.24 -14.48 -14.40
C THR A 328 21.37 -15.30 -13.78
N LEU A 329 21.13 -15.95 -12.64
CA LEU A 329 22.09 -16.86 -12.02
C LEU A 329 22.38 -18.06 -12.92
N ILE A 330 21.36 -18.71 -13.48
CA ILE A 330 21.52 -19.86 -14.39
C ILE A 330 22.24 -19.42 -15.67
N ALA A 331 21.86 -18.28 -16.25
CA ALA A 331 22.50 -17.73 -17.44
C ALA A 331 23.99 -17.44 -17.21
N ARG A 332 24.34 -16.89 -16.04
CA ARG A 332 25.74 -16.65 -15.64
C ARG A 332 26.53 -17.94 -15.55
N VAL A 333 25.98 -18.99 -14.91
CA VAL A 333 26.63 -20.29 -14.77
C VAL A 333 26.84 -20.94 -16.13
N LYS A 334 25.83 -20.87 -17.00
CA LYS A 334 25.91 -21.44 -18.37
C LYS A 334 26.64 -20.55 -19.37
N LYS A 335 27.03 -19.32 -19.00
CA LYS A 335 27.65 -18.30 -19.88
C LYS A 335 26.79 -17.96 -21.10
N ILE A 336 25.48 -17.87 -20.92
CA ILE A 336 24.49 -17.54 -21.96
C ILE A 336 24.08 -16.10 -21.77
N LYS A 337 23.92 -15.34 -22.86
CA LYS A 337 23.41 -13.95 -22.83
C LYS A 337 21.98 -13.83 -23.35
N ASP A 338 21.58 -14.71 -24.25
CA ASP A 338 20.23 -14.73 -24.81
C ASP A 338 19.34 -15.65 -24.00
N ILE A 339 18.36 -15.06 -23.34
CA ILE A 339 17.44 -15.76 -22.44
C ILE A 339 16.19 -16.19 -23.22
N THR A 340 16.06 -17.48 -23.38
CA THR A 340 14.91 -18.13 -24.03
C THR A 340 13.95 -18.73 -23.01
N ILE A 341 12.75 -19.11 -23.48
CA ILE A 341 11.73 -19.78 -22.65
C ILE A 341 12.29 -21.03 -21.97
N ASP A 342 13.17 -21.79 -22.61
CA ASP A 342 13.74 -23.02 -22.03
C ASP A 342 14.56 -22.73 -20.78
N ILE A 343 15.37 -21.67 -20.80
CA ILE A 343 16.18 -21.23 -19.66
C ILE A 343 15.26 -20.71 -18.53
N ALA A 344 14.25 -19.93 -18.88
CA ALA A 344 13.27 -19.44 -17.93
C ALA A 344 12.48 -20.59 -17.28
N ALA A 345 12.05 -21.56 -18.09
CA ALA A 345 11.33 -22.75 -17.60
C ALA A 345 12.20 -23.63 -16.67
N GLU A 346 13.51 -23.73 -16.95
CA GLU A 346 14.44 -24.44 -16.08
C GLU A 346 14.54 -23.75 -14.71
N ALA A 347 14.72 -22.42 -14.68
CA ALA A 347 14.79 -21.63 -13.45
C ALA A 347 13.50 -21.75 -12.61
N ILE A 348 12.34 -21.64 -13.26
CA ILE A 348 11.04 -21.75 -12.58
C ILE A 348 10.84 -23.15 -12.02
N ARG A 349 11.24 -24.21 -12.74
CA ARG A 349 11.15 -25.59 -12.22
C ARG A 349 12.01 -25.77 -10.97
N ALA A 350 13.25 -25.30 -11.00
CA ALA A 350 14.13 -25.34 -9.84
C ALA A 350 13.51 -24.63 -8.63
N ARG A 351 13.01 -23.40 -8.84
CA ARG A 351 12.32 -22.61 -7.79
C ARG A 351 11.07 -23.32 -7.23
N LYS A 352 10.21 -23.87 -8.11
CA LYS A 352 9.02 -24.64 -7.67
C LYS A 352 9.39 -25.92 -6.92
N GLN A 353 10.51 -26.57 -7.28
CA GLN A 353 10.99 -27.74 -6.55
C GLN A 353 11.51 -27.38 -5.16
N ASP A 354 12.25 -26.27 -5.02
CA ASP A 354 12.74 -25.77 -3.72
C ASP A 354 11.57 -25.35 -2.82
N VAL A 355 10.57 -24.64 -3.35
CA VAL A 355 9.36 -24.27 -2.61
C VAL A 355 8.57 -25.51 -2.20
N ASN A 356 8.44 -26.51 -3.07
CA ASN A 356 7.77 -27.78 -2.74
C ASN A 356 8.58 -28.59 -1.71
N GLN A 357 9.92 -28.55 -1.74
CA GLN A 357 10.75 -29.18 -0.71
C GLN A 357 10.67 -28.46 0.65
N MET A 358 10.57 -27.12 0.67
CA MET A 358 10.32 -26.35 1.89
C MET A 358 8.89 -26.50 2.44
N LEU A 359 7.91 -26.79 1.57
CA LEU A 359 6.50 -27.00 1.92
C LEU A 359 6.11 -28.47 2.13
N VAL A 360 7.05 -29.42 2.02
CA VAL A 360 6.76 -30.81 2.39
C VAL A 360 6.57 -30.84 3.91
N ILE A 361 5.32 -30.71 4.32
CA ILE A 361 4.89 -30.94 5.68
C ILE A 361 5.09 -32.45 5.96
N PRO A 362 6.01 -32.86 6.84
CA PRO A 362 6.23 -34.27 7.12
C PRO A 362 4.99 -34.83 7.82
N ILE A 363 4.58 -36.06 7.48
CA ILE A 363 3.41 -36.70 8.09
C ILE A 363 3.57 -36.85 9.62
N ASP A 364 4.79 -37.02 10.11
CA ASP A 364 5.08 -37.06 11.54
C ASP A 364 4.81 -35.73 12.26
N LYS A 365 5.05 -34.58 11.62
CA LYS A 365 4.63 -33.27 12.14
C LYS A 365 3.13 -33.20 12.31
N ILE A 366 2.38 -33.65 11.29
CA ILE A 366 0.91 -33.69 11.36
C ILE A 366 0.45 -34.61 12.50
N GLN A 367 1.05 -35.79 12.64
CA GLN A 367 0.73 -36.73 13.70
C GLN A 367 1.02 -36.15 15.10
N ASN A 368 2.12 -35.40 15.25
CA ASN A 368 2.49 -34.74 16.48
C ASN A 368 1.49 -33.63 16.87
N GLU A 369 1.15 -32.73 15.93
CA GLU A 369 0.22 -31.63 16.21
C GLU A 369 -1.20 -32.12 16.51
N VAL A 370 -1.69 -33.11 15.75
CA VAL A 370 -2.99 -33.72 16.02
C VAL A 370 -2.98 -34.48 17.34
N GLY A 371 -1.88 -35.22 17.61
CA GLY A 371 -1.72 -35.93 18.88
C GLY A 371 -1.72 -35.00 20.09
N SER A 372 -0.99 -33.89 20.00
CA SER A 372 -0.94 -32.86 21.02
C SER A 372 -2.30 -32.21 21.26
N PHE A 373 -3.07 -31.97 20.19
CA PHE A 373 -4.39 -31.35 20.29
C PHE A 373 -5.42 -32.25 20.98
N TYR A 374 -5.46 -33.56 20.62
CA TYR A 374 -6.43 -34.51 21.20
C TYR A 374 -5.89 -35.25 22.43
N GLY A 375 -4.68 -34.97 22.91
CA GLY A 375 -4.05 -35.65 24.05
C GLY A 375 -3.75 -37.15 23.76
N VAL A 376 -3.41 -37.46 22.50
CA VAL A 376 -3.15 -38.84 22.02
C VAL A 376 -1.71 -38.97 21.56
N SER A 377 -0.97 -39.99 22.04
CA SER A 377 0.40 -40.22 21.62
C SER A 377 0.50 -40.72 20.17
N ILE A 378 1.62 -40.43 19.50
CA ILE A 378 1.91 -40.91 18.14
C ILE A 378 1.80 -42.43 18.07
N LYS A 379 2.25 -43.13 19.13
CA LYS A 379 2.18 -44.59 19.22
C LYS A 379 0.74 -45.10 19.18
N GLU A 380 -0.20 -44.35 19.77
CA GLU A 380 -1.65 -44.69 19.73
C GLU A 380 -2.28 -44.31 18.39
N ILE A 381 -1.88 -43.18 17.78
CA ILE A 381 -2.31 -42.79 16.43
C ILE A 381 -1.92 -43.87 15.41
N LYS A 382 -0.69 -44.38 15.48
CA LYS A 382 -0.18 -45.48 14.62
C LYS A 382 -0.69 -46.86 15.03
N GLY A 383 -1.17 -47.00 16.25
CA GLY A 383 -1.60 -48.28 16.81
C GLY A 383 -2.95 -48.79 16.31
N SER A 384 -3.40 -49.92 16.90
CA SER A 384 -4.67 -50.60 16.56
C SER A 384 -5.80 -50.31 17.56
N ARG A 385 -5.55 -49.54 18.62
CA ARG A 385 -6.58 -49.20 19.64
C ARG A 385 -7.76 -48.48 19.01
N ARG A 386 -9.00 -48.84 19.50
CA ARG A 386 -10.27 -48.40 18.94
C ARG A 386 -11.06 -47.46 19.89
N LEU A 387 -10.42 -46.85 20.89
CA LEU A 387 -11.04 -45.82 21.73
C LEU A 387 -11.47 -44.63 20.87
N GLN A 388 -12.66 -44.09 21.13
CA GLN A 388 -13.30 -43.11 20.28
C GLN A 388 -12.40 -41.86 19.99
N ASN A 389 -11.76 -41.33 21.04
CA ASN A 389 -10.81 -40.18 20.91
C ASN A 389 -9.59 -40.52 20.04
N ILE A 390 -9.02 -41.75 20.19
CA ILE A 390 -7.87 -42.20 19.39
C ILE A 390 -8.26 -42.39 17.92
N VAL A 391 -9.47 -42.97 17.69
CA VAL A 391 -9.98 -43.17 16.32
C VAL A 391 -10.21 -41.83 15.65
N LEU A 392 -10.81 -40.84 16.34
CA LEU A 392 -11.05 -39.51 15.80
C LEU A 392 -9.72 -38.82 15.48
N ALA A 393 -8.77 -38.74 16.42
CA ALA A 393 -7.45 -38.17 16.21
C ALA A 393 -6.72 -38.81 15.01
N ARG A 394 -6.78 -40.13 14.89
CA ARG A 394 -6.20 -40.88 13.75
C ARG A 394 -6.85 -40.49 12.43
N GLN A 395 -8.18 -40.40 12.40
CA GLN A 395 -8.92 -40.03 11.19
C GLN A 395 -8.66 -38.60 10.79
N VAL A 396 -8.62 -37.67 11.74
CA VAL A 396 -8.23 -36.24 11.49
C VAL A 396 -6.79 -36.15 10.99
N ALA A 397 -5.84 -36.89 11.58
CA ALA A 397 -4.47 -36.91 11.10
C ALA A 397 -4.31 -37.48 9.69
N MET A 398 -5.07 -38.55 9.34
CA MET A 398 -5.09 -39.09 7.97
C MET A 398 -5.73 -38.09 6.99
N TYR A 399 -6.83 -37.44 7.38
CA TYR A 399 -7.46 -36.38 6.60
C TYR A 399 -6.50 -35.24 6.31
N LEU A 400 -5.86 -34.67 7.34
CA LEU A 400 -4.87 -33.60 7.20
C LEU A 400 -3.64 -34.02 6.39
N SER A 401 -3.19 -35.28 6.54
CA SER A 401 -2.08 -35.79 5.74
C SER A 401 -2.42 -35.85 4.25
N ARG A 402 -3.69 -36.15 3.91
CA ARG A 402 -4.14 -36.13 2.51
C ARG A 402 -4.32 -34.71 1.96
N GLU A 403 -4.84 -33.78 2.77
CA GLU A 403 -5.10 -32.39 2.37
C GLU A 403 -3.84 -31.52 2.30
N LEU A 404 -2.86 -31.77 3.17
CA LEU A 404 -1.68 -30.90 3.35
C LEU A 404 -0.40 -31.47 2.73
N THR A 405 -0.45 -32.68 2.16
CA THR A 405 0.74 -33.31 1.56
C THR A 405 0.43 -33.98 0.23
N ASP A 406 1.41 -34.03 -0.67
CA ASP A 406 1.31 -34.75 -1.95
C ASP A 406 1.60 -36.26 -1.83
N ASN A 407 1.58 -36.79 -0.62
CA ASN A 407 1.87 -38.19 -0.39
C ASN A 407 0.73 -39.11 -0.94
N SER A 408 1.11 -40.19 -1.59
CA SER A 408 0.15 -41.16 -2.08
C SER A 408 -0.60 -41.87 -0.92
N LEU A 409 -1.83 -42.26 -1.14
CA LEU A 409 -2.64 -42.96 -0.14
C LEU A 409 -1.96 -44.19 0.48
N PRO A 410 -1.27 -45.05 -0.31
CA PRO A 410 -0.50 -46.16 0.25
C PRO A 410 0.64 -45.69 1.17
N LYS A 411 1.34 -44.59 0.82
CA LYS A 411 2.41 -44.04 1.64
C LYS A 411 1.86 -43.46 2.95
N ILE A 412 0.73 -42.72 2.91
CA ILE A 412 0.04 -42.27 4.12
C ILE A 412 -0.33 -43.47 4.99
N GLY A 413 -0.98 -44.51 4.44
CA GLY A 413 -1.32 -45.71 5.18
C GLY A 413 -0.14 -46.36 5.89
N LYS A 414 1.02 -46.44 5.21
CA LYS A 414 2.27 -46.98 5.78
C LYS A 414 2.75 -46.17 7.00
N GLU A 415 2.68 -44.84 6.94
CA GLU A 415 3.07 -43.97 8.05
C GLU A 415 2.12 -44.03 9.27
N PHE A 416 0.90 -44.50 9.07
CA PHE A 416 -0.08 -44.73 10.14
C PHE A 416 -0.10 -46.18 10.67
N GLY A 417 1.06 -46.87 10.66
CA GLY A 417 1.23 -48.19 11.21
C GLY A 417 0.81 -49.29 10.25
N GLY A 418 1.05 -49.10 8.96
CA GLY A 418 0.78 -50.09 7.92
C GLY A 418 -0.70 -50.30 7.60
N LYS A 419 -1.50 -49.21 7.76
CA LYS A 419 -2.92 -49.26 7.37
C LYS A 419 -3.08 -49.28 5.85
N ASP A 420 -4.10 -50.00 5.39
CA ASP A 420 -4.44 -50.03 3.98
C ASP A 420 -4.87 -48.65 3.47
N HIS A 421 -4.61 -48.39 2.19
CA HIS A 421 -5.02 -47.14 1.52
C HIS A 421 -6.54 -46.89 1.59
N THR A 422 -7.36 -47.95 1.60
CA THR A 422 -8.81 -47.84 1.77
C THR A 422 -9.20 -47.27 3.14
N THR A 423 -8.42 -47.57 4.19
CA THR A 423 -8.60 -46.96 5.52
C THR A 423 -8.39 -45.42 5.48
N VAL A 424 -7.42 -44.95 4.70
CA VAL A 424 -7.17 -43.53 4.52
C VAL A 424 -8.31 -42.86 3.74
N ILE A 425 -8.82 -43.53 2.69
CA ILE A 425 -9.97 -43.02 1.91
C ILE A 425 -11.20 -42.89 2.81
N HIS A 426 -11.52 -43.92 3.58
CA HIS A 426 -12.67 -43.90 4.50
C HIS A 426 -12.51 -42.81 5.60
N ALA A 427 -11.31 -42.66 6.16
CA ALA A 427 -11.04 -41.63 7.14
C ALA A 427 -11.24 -40.25 6.55
N HIS A 428 -10.69 -40.00 5.35
CA HIS A 428 -10.84 -38.74 4.64
C HIS A 428 -12.31 -38.41 4.35
N ALA A 429 -13.06 -39.34 3.74
CA ALA A 429 -14.46 -39.12 3.42
C ALA A 429 -15.31 -38.84 4.67
N LYS A 430 -15.05 -39.58 5.77
CA LYS A 430 -15.77 -39.43 7.03
C LYS A 430 -15.52 -38.06 7.68
N ILE A 431 -14.25 -37.64 7.78
CA ILE A 431 -13.93 -36.34 8.38
C ILE A 431 -14.46 -35.19 7.51
N LYS A 432 -14.38 -35.29 6.19
CA LYS A 432 -14.96 -34.33 5.26
C LYS A 432 -16.46 -34.13 5.49
N SER A 433 -17.24 -35.22 5.62
CA SER A 433 -18.69 -35.15 5.92
C SER A 433 -18.93 -34.51 7.31
N LEU A 434 -18.13 -34.89 8.32
CA LEU A 434 -18.30 -34.36 9.67
C LEU A 434 -17.97 -32.85 9.78
N ILE A 435 -17.04 -32.33 8.98
CA ILE A 435 -16.74 -30.90 8.91
C ILE A 435 -17.93 -30.07 8.39
N ASP A 436 -18.75 -30.68 7.51
CA ASP A 436 -19.94 -30.02 6.96
C ASP A 436 -21.11 -30.03 7.96
N GLU A 437 -21.11 -30.95 8.95
CA GLU A 437 -22.18 -31.15 9.92
C GLU A 437 -21.85 -30.58 11.31
N ASP A 438 -20.58 -30.42 11.67
CA ASP A 438 -20.12 -29.98 13.00
C ASP A 438 -19.13 -28.79 12.92
N ASP A 439 -19.65 -27.62 13.22
CA ASP A 439 -18.86 -26.36 13.25
C ASP A 439 -17.71 -26.39 14.28
N ASN A 440 -17.84 -27.13 15.39
CA ASN A 440 -16.78 -27.24 16.38
C ASN A 440 -15.59 -28.04 15.82
N LEU A 441 -15.87 -29.19 15.19
CA LEU A 441 -14.83 -29.99 14.55
C LEU A 441 -14.13 -29.20 13.42
N ARG A 442 -14.87 -28.39 12.68
CA ARG A 442 -14.32 -27.50 11.67
C ARG A 442 -13.32 -26.50 12.26
N LEU A 443 -13.67 -25.83 13.36
CA LEU A 443 -12.79 -24.90 14.06
C LEU A 443 -11.55 -25.58 14.65
N GLU A 444 -11.70 -26.78 15.22
CA GLU A 444 -10.57 -27.60 15.70
C GLU A 444 -9.57 -27.91 14.58
N ILE A 445 -10.06 -28.38 13.43
CA ILE A 445 -9.23 -28.69 12.27
C ILE A 445 -8.54 -27.45 11.72
N GLU A 446 -9.21 -26.29 11.66
CA GLU A 446 -8.59 -25.03 11.25
C GLU A 446 -7.50 -24.58 12.23
N SER A 447 -7.74 -24.73 13.53
CA SER A 447 -6.74 -24.44 14.56
C SER A 447 -5.50 -25.32 14.41
N ILE A 448 -5.70 -26.63 14.16
CA ILE A 448 -4.59 -27.57 13.93
C ILE A 448 -3.85 -27.21 12.62
N LYS A 449 -4.56 -26.90 11.53
CA LYS A 449 -3.95 -26.45 10.25
C LYS A 449 -3.06 -25.22 10.44
N LYS A 450 -3.47 -24.25 11.26
CA LYS A 450 -2.66 -23.06 11.57
C LYS A 450 -1.37 -23.36 12.32
N LYS A 451 -1.35 -24.43 13.13
CA LYS A 451 -0.14 -24.85 13.86
C LYS A 451 0.81 -25.68 13.01
N ILE A 452 0.28 -26.39 12.03
CA ILE A 452 1.06 -27.24 11.10
C ILE A 452 1.78 -26.39 10.04
N LYS A 453 1.14 -25.33 9.55
CA LYS A 453 1.72 -24.36 8.61
C LYS A 453 2.67 -23.41 9.33
#